data_b46eac513c8cf9f932999c2528ee9b24
#
_entry.id   b46eac513c8cf9f932999c2528ee9b24
#
_cell.length_a   1.000
_cell.length_b   1.000
_cell.length_c   1.000
_cell.angle_alpha   90.00
_cell.angle_beta   90.00
_cell.angle_gamma   90.00
#
_symmetry.space_group_name_H-M   'P 1'
#
loop_
_entity.id
_entity.type
_entity.pdbx_description
1 polymer ?
#
loop_
_entity_poly.entity_id
_entity_poly.type
_entity_poly.pdbx_seq_one_letter_code
_entity_poly.pdbx_strand_id
1 'polypeptide(L)'
;MFKKTTAAIILSAVIMAGSSVSAFAEAPVQTVVVEQEYAASAAKTWDGKAALKAGQKYVIKKNVTVSGKVTLPKGTTLTVKKGAKLTIGSKGALTVKGTLSVKSGATLAVSGTLTTAKGSKLTDAGTIKFAKTAKVTLGGKLTVSKTGKVTGAPKSIKLTKTGSAAITGTNSCKKLAALLSTAADSTKDALAQDKKEVETFLNNVANSVVKDGSVYSAIKMAVPADYFKQTEDEFSAYTKTLDPSDEAYGMTFEQFIDALLSAQIKSITNSVQSIKISVADLSDCKSKLTADQKQMYANCGDIAKAYIAKIKSDVTFKPGADTSGYNTDDLGKITVVNAGGNWYIAG
;
A
#
# COMPACT_ATOMS: atom_id res chain seq x y z
N MET A 1 26.38 -12.34 -12.23
CA MET A 1 25.70 -12.39 -10.90
C MET A 1 24.22 -12.11 -11.13
N PHE A 2 23.41 -13.14 -11.47
CA PHE A 2 21.96 -12.97 -11.66
C PHE A 2 21.35 -12.37 -10.41
N LYS A 3 20.62 -11.27 -10.55
CA LYS A 3 20.01 -10.59 -9.42
C LYS A 3 19.03 -11.56 -8.75
N LYS A 4 19.06 -11.63 -7.41
CA LYS A 4 18.19 -12.47 -6.57
C LYS A 4 16.70 -12.33 -6.90
N THR A 5 16.29 -11.23 -7.52
CA THR A 5 14.94 -10.90 -7.98
C THR A 5 14.42 -11.85 -9.07
N THR A 6 15.29 -12.24 -10.03
CA THR A 6 14.88 -13.15 -11.12
C THR A 6 14.59 -14.55 -10.59
N ALA A 7 15.42 -15.02 -9.62
CA ALA A 7 15.19 -16.30 -8.97
C ALA A 7 13.89 -16.35 -8.17
N ALA A 8 13.51 -15.22 -7.52
CA ALA A 8 12.26 -15.13 -6.76
C ALA A 8 11.02 -15.16 -7.67
N ILE A 9 11.09 -14.56 -8.86
CA ILE A 9 9.99 -14.59 -9.85
C ILE A 9 9.81 -15.99 -10.42
N ILE A 10 10.91 -16.67 -10.76
CA ILE A 10 10.90 -18.07 -11.21
C ILE A 10 10.32 -18.96 -10.10
N LEU A 11 10.76 -18.76 -8.86
CA LEU A 11 10.28 -19.52 -7.71
C LEU A 11 8.79 -19.29 -7.45
N SER A 12 8.29 -18.05 -7.62
CA SER A 12 6.86 -17.73 -7.47
C SER A 12 6.01 -18.40 -8.55
N ALA A 13 6.48 -18.47 -9.78
CA ALA A 13 5.78 -19.15 -10.87
C ALA A 13 5.75 -20.68 -10.65
N VAL A 14 6.82 -21.25 -10.12
CA VAL A 14 6.91 -22.69 -9.78
C VAL A 14 6.06 -23.04 -8.55
N ILE A 15 6.00 -22.16 -7.54
CA ILE A 15 5.14 -22.34 -6.36
C ILE A 15 3.66 -22.31 -6.76
N MET A 16 3.28 -21.45 -7.71
CA MET A 16 1.90 -21.45 -8.25
C MET A 16 1.55 -22.76 -8.97
N ALA A 17 2.55 -23.50 -9.41
CA ALA A 17 2.38 -24.79 -10.06
C ALA A 17 2.37 -26.01 -9.11
N GLY A 18 2.38 -25.81 -7.79
CA GLY A 18 2.16 -26.88 -6.80
C GLY A 18 3.38 -27.68 -6.37
N SER A 19 4.61 -27.25 -6.69
CA SER A 19 5.83 -27.92 -6.20
C SER A 19 6.40 -27.27 -4.94
N SER A 20 6.54 -28.04 -3.87
CA SER A 20 7.21 -27.64 -2.63
C SER A 20 8.72 -27.52 -2.85
N VAL A 21 9.26 -26.30 -2.82
CA VAL A 21 10.69 -26.06 -2.72
C VAL A 21 11.01 -25.64 -1.29
N SER A 22 11.67 -26.55 -0.55
CA SER A 22 12.14 -26.28 0.81
C SER A 22 13.31 -25.32 0.81
N ALA A 23 13.16 -24.26 1.59
CA ALA A 23 14.12 -23.44 2.31
C ALA A 23 15.43 -23.03 1.62
N PHE A 24 15.51 -21.73 1.33
CA PHE A 24 16.78 -21.01 1.50
C PHE A 24 16.69 -20.12 2.76
N ALA A 25 17.57 -20.40 3.72
CA ALA A 25 17.63 -19.71 4.99
C ALA A 25 18.04 -18.24 4.80
N GLU A 26 17.28 -17.33 5.42
CA GLU A 26 17.64 -15.92 5.57
C GLU A 26 18.86 -15.78 6.48
N ALA A 27 19.90 -15.12 5.99
CA ALA A 27 20.95 -14.56 6.84
C ALA A 27 20.47 -13.22 7.40
N PRO A 28 20.67 -12.91 8.70
CA PRO A 28 20.19 -11.69 9.31
C PRO A 28 20.98 -10.47 8.80
N VAL A 29 20.25 -9.52 8.17
CA VAL A 29 20.79 -8.20 7.84
C VAL A 29 20.77 -7.36 9.11
N GLN A 30 21.94 -7.08 9.68
CA GLN A 30 22.07 -6.09 10.74
C GLN A 30 21.83 -4.69 10.17
N THR A 31 20.72 -4.10 10.50
CA THR A 31 20.42 -2.69 10.21
C THR A 31 21.09 -1.82 11.27
N VAL A 32 22.16 -1.13 10.89
CA VAL A 32 22.73 -0.08 11.74
C VAL A 32 21.78 1.14 11.65
N VAL A 33 20.99 1.34 12.69
CA VAL A 33 20.19 2.55 12.86
C VAL A 33 21.08 3.65 13.39
N VAL A 34 21.47 4.58 12.54
CA VAL A 34 22.09 5.84 12.98
C VAL A 34 20.96 6.75 13.45
N GLU A 35 20.70 6.78 14.75
CA GLU A 35 19.85 7.78 15.36
C GLU A 35 20.57 9.15 15.34
N GLN A 36 20.26 9.97 14.35
CA GLN A 36 20.53 11.38 14.45
C GLN A 36 19.53 12.00 15.42
N GLU A 37 19.97 12.28 16.64
CA GLU A 37 19.24 13.15 17.57
C GLU A 37 19.08 14.55 16.97
N TYR A 38 17.94 14.78 16.31
CA TYR A 38 17.50 16.14 16.03
C TYR A 38 17.11 16.78 17.37
N ALA A 39 17.94 17.72 17.84
CA ALA A 39 17.62 18.55 18.99
C ALA A 39 16.20 19.11 18.84
N ALA A 40 15.30 18.64 19.70
CA ALA A 40 13.90 19.01 19.65
C ALA A 40 13.74 20.49 19.98
N SER A 41 13.61 21.33 18.95
CA SER A 41 13.29 22.75 19.11
C SER A 41 12.11 22.92 20.07
N ALA A 42 12.33 23.69 21.16
CA ALA A 42 11.31 23.95 22.17
C ALA A 42 10.05 24.55 21.54
N ALA A 43 8.88 23.98 21.88
CA ALA A 43 7.62 24.39 21.29
C ALA A 43 7.24 25.83 21.72
N LYS A 44 6.97 26.69 20.74
CA LYS A 44 6.57 28.10 20.96
C LYS A 44 5.08 28.20 21.31
N THR A 45 4.74 29.02 22.30
CA THR A 45 3.32 29.29 22.60
C THR A 45 2.72 30.16 21.50
N TRP A 46 1.55 29.73 20.95
CA TRP A 46 0.83 30.48 19.93
C TRP A 46 -0.44 31.10 20.51
N ASP A 47 -0.67 32.36 20.23
CA ASP A 47 -1.77 33.20 20.74
C ASP A 47 -2.93 33.37 19.74
N GLY A 48 -2.84 32.77 18.56
CA GLY A 48 -3.85 32.87 17.50
C GLY A 48 -3.67 34.02 16.53
N LYS A 49 -2.70 34.93 16.75
CA LYS A 49 -2.47 36.14 15.93
C LYS A 49 -1.24 36.01 15.05
N ALA A 50 -0.14 35.54 15.60
CA ALA A 50 1.12 35.41 14.87
C ALA A 50 1.04 34.35 13.77
N ALA A 51 1.68 34.64 12.61
CA ALA A 51 1.81 33.67 11.52
C ALA A 51 2.63 32.46 11.96
N LEU A 52 2.13 31.26 11.65
CA LEU A 52 2.82 30.01 11.93
C LEU A 52 3.90 29.75 10.87
N LYS A 53 5.15 29.57 11.30
CA LYS A 53 6.30 29.31 10.41
C LYS A 53 6.46 27.81 10.15
N ALA A 54 6.89 27.45 8.94
CA ALA A 54 7.13 26.06 8.54
C ALA A 54 8.20 25.40 9.43
N GLY A 55 8.06 24.08 9.66
CA GLY A 55 9.03 23.29 10.43
C GLY A 55 9.01 23.51 11.95
N GLN A 56 8.18 24.43 12.46
CA GLN A 56 8.16 24.79 13.88
C GLN A 56 7.11 23.99 14.66
N LYS A 57 7.34 23.86 15.97
CA LYS A 57 6.37 23.29 16.93
C LYS A 57 5.73 24.42 17.73
N TYR A 58 4.39 24.43 17.76
CA TYR A 58 3.60 25.38 18.52
C TYR A 58 2.67 24.68 19.51
N VAL A 59 2.41 25.36 20.61
CA VAL A 59 1.47 24.90 21.64
C VAL A 59 0.45 25.98 21.98
N ILE A 60 -0.78 25.57 22.21
CA ILE A 60 -1.85 26.38 22.77
C ILE A 60 -2.04 25.92 24.21
N LYS A 61 -1.75 26.80 25.19
CA LYS A 61 -1.88 26.52 26.63
C LYS A 61 -3.10 27.17 27.27
N LYS A 62 -3.73 28.13 26.57
CA LYS A 62 -4.95 28.88 26.99
C LYS A 62 -5.96 28.87 25.84
N ASN A 63 -7.13 29.48 26.05
CA ASN A 63 -8.13 29.61 25.00
C ASN A 63 -7.64 30.55 23.90
N VAL A 64 -7.70 30.10 22.66
CA VAL A 64 -7.31 30.85 21.46
C VAL A 64 -8.45 30.85 20.47
N THR A 65 -8.74 32.00 19.86
CA THR A 65 -9.75 32.14 18.81
C THR A 65 -9.11 32.59 17.50
N VAL A 66 -9.36 31.84 16.45
CA VAL A 66 -9.03 32.20 15.07
C VAL A 66 -10.25 32.92 14.49
N SER A 67 -10.12 34.24 14.29
CA SER A 67 -11.18 35.08 13.70
C SER A 67 -10.93 35.45 12.23
N GLY A 68 -9.72 35.24 11.74
CA GLY A 68 -9.31 35.46 10.35
C GLY A 68 -8.85 34.18 9.67
N LYS A 69 -8.13 34.32 8.55
CA LYS A 69 -7.53 33.19 7.82
C LYS A 69 -6.17 32.84 8.43
N VAL A 70 -6.00 31.59 8.85
CA VAL A 70 -4.75 31.04 9.37
C VAL A 70 -4.38 29.77 8.63
N THR A 71 -3.11 29.63 8.28
CA THR A 71 -2.57 28.40 7.69
C THR A 71 -1.54 27.80 8.64
N LEU A 72 -1.69 26.51 8.96
CA LEU A 72 -0.66 25.68 9.59
C LEU A 72 0.19 25.05 8.48
N PRO A 73 1.44 25.49 8.26
CA PRO A 73 2.26 25.05 7.13
C PRO A 73 2.64 23.56 7.20
N LYS A 74 3.09 23.00 6.07
CA LYS A 74 3.66 21.64 6.02
C LYS A 74 4.88 21.55 6.95
N GLY A 75 5.06 20.42 7.63
CA GLY A 75 6.13 20.19 8.60
C GLY A 75 5.92 20.85 9.97
N THR A 76 4.88 21.68 10.12
CA THR A 76 4.58 22.38 11.39
C THR A 76 3.62 21.56 12.23
N THR A 77 3.85 21.54 13.54
CA THR A 77 2.94 20.92 14.50
C THR A 77 2.32 21.99 15.41
N LEU A 78 0.98 21.98 15.51
CA LEU A 78 0.23 22.78 16.47
C LEU A 78 -0.49 21.85 17.46
N THR A 79 -0.18 21.99 18.75
CA THR A 79 -0.74 21.14 19.81
C THR A 79 -1.64 21.97 20.74
N VAL A 80 -2.91 21.56 20.85
CA VAL A 80 -3.83 22.09 21.86
C VAL A 80 -3.67 21.25 23.13
N LYS A 81 -3.13 21.85 24.20
CA LYS A 81 -2.84 21.18 25.48
C LYS A 81 -4.12 20.98 26.29
N LYS A 82 -4.08 20.02 27.25
CA LYS A 82 -5.15 19.79 28.23
C LYS A 82 -5.60 21.12 28.88
N GLY A 83 -6.90 21.32 29.01
CA GLY A 83 -7.53 22.52 29.54
C GLY A 83 -7.60 23.70 28.56
N ALA A 84 -6.94 23.64 27.40
CA ALA A 84 -6.98 24.69 26.38
C ALA A 84 -8.07 24.42 25.33
N LYS A 85 -8.57 25.51 24.74
CA LYS A 85 -9.55 25.49 23.66
C LYS A 85 -9.07 26.27 22.46
N LEU A 86 -9.02 25.66 21.30
CA LEU A 86 -8.87 26.33 20.01
C LEU A 86 -10.24 26.52 19.39
N THR A 87 -10.65 27.75 19.18
CA THR A 87 -11.92 28.09 18.53
C THR A 87 -11.66 28.65 17.14
N ILE A 88 -12.28 28.06 16.12
CA ILE A 88 -12.36 28.66 14.79
C ILE A 88 -13.70 29.40 14.77
N GLY A 89 -13.66 30.74 14.91
CA GLY A 89 -14.83 31.58 14.94
C GLY A 89 -15.62 31.54 13.63
N SER A 90 -16.83 32.08 13.60
CA SER A 90 -17.74 32.02 12.42
C SER A 90 -17.14 32.67 11.16
N LYS A 91 -16.31 33.71 11.32
CA LYS A 91 -15.54 34.37 10.25
C LYS A 91 -14.13 33.80 10.10
N GLY A 92 -13.70 32.90 11.01
CA GLY A 92 -12.38 32.29 11.03
C GLY A 92 -12.26 31.15 10.01
N ALA A 93 -11.04 30.98 9.49
CA ALA A 93 -10.67 29.86 8.63
C ALA A 93 -9.31 29.31 9.03
N LEU A 94 -9.23 28.02 9.30
CA LEU A 94 -7.97 27.31 9.58
C LEU A 94 -7.71 26.30 8.48
N THR A 95 -6.58 26.48 7.78
CA THR A 95 -6.08 25.50 6.81
C THR A 95 -4.91 24.73 7.41
N VAL A 96 -5.05 23.43 7.57
CA VAL A 96 -4.03 22.53 8.11
C VAL A 96 -3.31 21.84 6.97
N LYS A 97 -2.03 22.20 6.74
CA LYS A 97 -1.10 21.52 5.83
C LYS A 97 -0.07 20.66 6.60
N GLY A 98 0.09 20.92 7.90
CA GLY A 98 0.95 20.20 8.83
C GLY A 98 0.18 19.24 9.74
N THR A 99 0.53 19.22 11.02
CA THR A 99 -0.11 18.40 12.04
C THR A 99 -0.82 19.26 13.08
N LEU A 100 -2.13 19.08 13.25
CA LEU A 100 -2.92 19.63 14.37
C LEU A 100 -3.25 18.51 15.35
N SER A 101 -2.84 18.67 16.61
CA SER A 101 -3.06 17.68 17.67
C SER A 101 -3.89 18.26 18.81
N VAL A 102 -5.03 17.65 19.08
CA VAL A 102 -5.92 17.98 20.21
C VAL A 102 -5.71 16.92 21.29
N LYS A 103 -5.08 17.31 22.40
CA LYS A 103 -4.76 16.40 23.51
C LYS A 103 -5.97 16.10 24.36
N SER A 104 -5.91 15.02 25.14
CA SER A 104 -6.97 14.67 26.12
C SER A 104 -7.28 15.86 27.02
N GLY A 105 -8.58 16.14 27.23
CA GLY A 105 -9.06 17.31 27.97
C GLY A 105 -8.90 18.66 27.25
N ALA A 106 -8.47 18.68 25.98
CA ALA A 106 -8.48 19.86 25.13
C ALA A 106 -9.72 19.90 24.22
N THR A 107 -10.03 21.07 23.67
CA THR A 107 -11.15 21.23 22.75
C THR A 107 -10.75 21.97 21.48
N LEU A 108 -11.17 21.45 20.34
CA LEU A 108 -11.22 22.17 19.06
C LEU A 108 -12.68 22.48 18.74
N ALA A 109 -13.07 23.75 18.83
CA ALA A 109 -14.40 24.21 18.49
C ALA A 109 -14.40 24.87 17.10
N VAL A 110 -15.27 24.41 16.20
CA VAL A 110 -15.33 24.91 14.83
C VAL A 110 -16.70 25.51 14.55
N SER A 111 -16.74 26.81 14.34
CA SER A 111 -17.93 27.55 13.88
C SER A 111 -17.74 28.12 12.47
N GLY A 112 -16.50 28.33 12.06
CA GLY A 112 -16.08 28.80 10.74
C GLY A 112 -15.66 27.67 9.79
N THR A 113 -14.57 27.88 9.08
CA THR A 113 -14.04 26.93 8.09
C THR A 113 -12.82 26.20 8.60
N LEU A 114 -12.86 24.87 8.56
CA LEU A 114 -11.71 24.00 8.80
C LEU A 114 -11.40 23.20 7.54
N THR A 115 -10.18 23.34 7.02
CA THR A 115 -9.71 22.58 5.87
C THR A 115 -8.43 21.85 6.23
N THR A 116 -8.39 20.53 6.03
CA THR A 116 -7.14 19.75 6.10
C THR A 116 -6.70 19.41 4.68
N ALA A 117 -5.44 19.69 4.33
CA ALA A 117 -4.90 19.46 3.01
C ALA A 117 -4.36 18.02 2.86
N LYS A 118 -4.12 17.58 1.62
CA LYS A 118 -3.44 16.30 1.33
C LYS A 118 -2.15 16.17 2.15
N GLY A 119 -1.95 15.02 2.80
CA GLY A 119 -0.76 14.72 3.61
C GLY A 119 -0.74 15.35 5.00
N SER A 120 -1.71 16.22 5.35
CA SER A 120 -1.82 16.75 6.71
C SER A 120 -2.43 15.74 7.68
N LYS A 121 -2.22 15.98 8.99
CA LYS A 121 -2.74 15.13 10.06
C LYS A 121 -3.55 15.98 11.06
N LEU A 122 -4.76 15.55 11.38
CA LEU A 122 -5.58 16.04 12.48
C LEU A 122 -5.79 14.90 13.46
N THR A 123 -5.18 14.98 14.65
CA THR A 123 -5.29 13.95 15.68
C THR A 123 -6.08 14.48 16.86
N ASP A 124 -7.08 13.72 17.31
CA ASP A 124 -7.93 14.07 18.44
C ASP A 124 -7.93 12.98 19.52
N ALA A 125 -7.47 13.36 20.69
CA ALA A 125 -7.62 12.61 21.94
C ALA A 125 -8.52 13.37 22.93
N GLY A 126 -8.97 14.56 22.56
CA GLY A 126 -9.82 15.45 23.35
C GLY A 126 -11.25 15.53 22.80
N THR A 127 -11.67 16.73 22.41
CA THR A 127 -13.00 16.93 21.83
C THR A 127 -12.93 17.84 20.59
N ILE A 128 -13.48 17.38 19.47
CA ILE A 128 -13.80 18.22 18.32
C ILE A 128 -15.28 18.51 18.35
N LYS A 129 -15.66 19.80 18.38
CA LYS A 129 -17.06 20.24 18.42
C LYS A 129 -17.38 21.09 17.21
N PHE A 130 -18.32 20.65 16.38
CA PHE A 130 -18.79 21.39 15.22
C PHE A 130 -20.08 22.17 15.54
N ALA A 131 -20.09 23.47 15.26
CA ALA A 131 -21.28 24.28 15.28
C ALA A 131 -22.12 24.10 14.00
N LYS A 132 -23.39 24.49 14.01
CA LYS A 132 -24.29 24.44 12.84
C LYS A 132 -23.80 25.27 11.64
N THR A 133 -22.94 26.26 11.87
CA THR A 133 -22.32 27.11 10.84
C THR A 133 -21.04 26.55 10.24
N ALA A 134 -20.43 25.56 10.89
CA ALA A 134 -19.13 25.02 10.50
C ALA A 134 -19.13 24.43 9.08
N LYS A 135 -18.07 24.78 8.33
CA LYS A 135 -17.77 24.17 7.03
C LYS A 135 -16.45 23.39 7.17
N VAL A 136 -16.48 22.09 6.92
CA VAL A 136 -15.33 21.21 7.13
C VAL A 136 -14.97 20.50 5.84
N THR A 137 -13.68 20.54 5.46
CA THR A 137 -13.14 19.77 4.34
C THR A 137 -11.95 18.96 4.81
N LEU A 138 -12.07 17.64 4.71
CA LEU A 138 -11.02 16.69 5.12
C LEU A 138 -10.29 16.17 3.87
N GLY A 139 -9.12 16.72 3.59
CA GLY A 139 -8.21 16.28 2.53
C GLY A 139 -6.97 15.54 3.06
N GLY A 140 -6.75 15.58 4.38
CA GLY A 140 -5.72 14.85 5.10
C GLY A 140 -6.28 13.73 5.97
N LYS A 141 -5.45 13.18 6.84
CA LYS A 141 -5.86 12.11 7.77
C LYS A 141 -6.42 12.69 9.07
N LEU A 142 -7.69 12.38 9.38
CA LEU A 142 -8.29 12.57 10.71
C LEU A 142 -8.12 11.28 11.51
N THR A 143 -7.58 11.38 12.73
CA THR A 143 -7.51 10.24 13.67
C THR A 143 -8.13 10.65 14.99
N VAL A 144 -9.18 9.96 15.43
CA VAL A 144 -9.82 10.15 16.74
C VAL A 144 -9.50 8.93 17.57
N SER A 145 -8.72 9.12 18.66
CA SER A 145 -8.32 8.05 19.58
C SER A 145 -9.48 7.60 20.45
N LYS A 146 -9.31 6.53 21.22
CA LYS A 146 -10.34 5.97 22.14
C LYS A 146 -10.91 7.01 23.11
N THR A 147 -10.10 7.99 23.55
CA THR A 147 -10.55 9.08 24.46
C THR A 147 -11.12 10.27 23.72
N GLY A 148 -10.92 10.35 22.39
CA GLY A 148 -11.37 11.44 21.57
C GLY A 148 -12.87 11.42 21.32
N LYS A 149 -13.45 12.62 21.17
CA LYS A 149 -14.90 12.81 20.93
C LYS A 149 -15.12 13.79 19.77
N VAL A 150 -15.93 13.39 18.79
CA VAL A 150 -16.40 14.28 17.73
C VAL A 150 -17.89 14.50 17.89
N THR A 151 -18.30 15.76 18.03
CA THR A 151 -19.67 16.11 18.33
C THR A 151 -20.19 17.26 17.45
N GLY A 152 -21.50 17.43 17.40
CA GLY A 152 -22.16 18.56 16.74
C GLY A 152 -22.66 18.23 15.32
N ALA A 153 -23.23 19.27 14.68
CA ALA A 153 -23.87 19.15 13.38
C ALA A 153 -23.39 20.27 12.44
N PRO A 154 -22.27 20.08 11.73
CA PRO A 154 -21.73 21.10 10.84
C PRO A 154 -22.69 21.40 9.67
N LYS A 155 -22.65 22.64 9.13
CA LYS A 155 -23.35 22.99 7.91
C LYS A 155 -22.96 22.03 6.76
N SER A 156 -21.68 21.83 6.59
CA SER A 156 -21.15 20.86 5.61
C SER A 156 -19.90 20.17 6.14
N ILE A 157 -19.75 18.91 5.77
CA ILE A 157 -18.51 18.14 5.93
C ILE A 157 -18.27 17.36 4.64
N LYS A 158 -17.06 17.44 4.12
CA LYS A 158 -16.65 16.77 2.88
C LYS A 158 -15.36 16.01 3.10
N LEU A 159 -15.27 14.80 2.58
CA LEU A 159 -14.04 14.02 2.46
C LEU A 159 -13.58 14.13 1.00
N THR A 160 -12.35 14.57 0.78
CA THR A 160 -11.78 14.60 -0.58
C THR A 160 -11.21 13.23 -0.94
N LYS A 161 -10.83 12.98 -2.20
CA LYS A 161 -10.21 11.74 -2.66
C LYS A 161 -8.95 11.35 -1.87
N THR A 162 -8.25 12.33 -1.28
CA THR A 162 -7.02 12.11 -0.49
C THR A 162 -7.25 12.13 1.02
N GLY A 163 -8.46 12.44 1.45
CA GLY A 163 -8.85 12.50 2.85
C GLY A 163 -9.19 11.12 3.39
N SER A 164 -8.86 10.90 4.66
CA SER A 164 -9.25 9.68 5.39
C SER A 164 -9.59 10.00 6.83
N ALA A 165 -10.42 9.16 7.45
CA ALA A 165 -10.69 9.29 8.88
C ALA A 165 -10.73 7.91 9.56
N ALA A 166 -10.04 7.81 10.70
CA ALA A 166 -10.04 6.64 11.57
C ALA A 166 -10.53 7.09 12.95
N ILE A 167 -11.68 6.56 13.36
CA ILE A 167 -12.33 6.93 14.62
C ILE A 167 -12.48 5.70 15.49
N THR A 168 -11.69 5.64 16.58
CA THR A 168 -11.80 4.63 17.63
C THR A 168 -12.50 5.17 18.88
N GLY A 169 -12.69 6.47 18.95
CA GLY A 169 -13.40 7.18 20.01
C GLY A 169 -14.90 7.39 19.70
N THR A 170 -15.50 8.32 20.39
CA THR A 170 -16.93 8.63 20.24
C THR A 170 -17.17 9.59 19.07
N ASN A 171 -18.06 9.22 18.16
CA ASN A 171 -18.55 10.11 17.09
C ASN A 171 -20.07 10.24 17.16
N SER A 172 -20.55 11.39 17.61
CA SER A 172 -21.99 11.75 17.56
C SER A 172 -22.32 12.76 16.47
N CYS A 173 -21.36 13.07 15.58
CA CYS A 173 -21.59 13.89 14.39
C CYS A 173 -22.21 13.02 13.27
N LYS A 174 -23.54 13.02 13.15
CA LYS A 174 -24.27 12.20 12.17
C LYS A 174 -23.78 12.39 10.73
N LYS A 175 -23.45 13.63 10.32
CA LYS A 175 -22.92 13.90 8.96
C LYS A 175 -21.55 13.28 8.73
N LEU A 176 -20.68 13.25 9.74
CA LEU A 176 -19.38 12.57 9.62
C LEU A 176 -19.57 11.05 9.61
N ALA A 177 -20.44 10.51 10.44
CA ALA A 177 -20.73 9.07 10.46
C ALA A 177 -21.26 8.59 9.10
N ALA A 178 -22.25 9.29 8.53
CA ALA A 178 -22.78 8.97 7.19
C ALA A 178 -21.73 9.06 6.09
N LEU A 179 -20.84 10.05 6.14
CA LEU A 179 -19.75 10.19 5.17
C LEU A 179 -18.76 9.04 5.25
N LEU A 180 -18.47 8.54 6.46
CA LEU A 180 -17.54 7.44 6.67
C LEU A 180 -18.13 6.08 6.29
N SER A 181 -19.44 5.85 6.49
CA SER A 181 -20.11 4.63 6.02
C SER A 181 -20.07 4.55 4.49
N THR A 182 -20.42 5.63 3.79
CA THR A 182 -20.38 5.69 2.32
C THR A 182 -18.95 5.48 1.79
N ALA A 183 -17.94 6.07 2.46
CA ALA A 183 -16.53 5.87 2.08
C ALA A 183 -16.05 4.45 2.37
N ALA A 184 -16.51 3.81 3.44
CA ALA A 184 -16.20 2.43 3.77
C ALA A 184 -16.80 1.46 2.75
N ASP A 185 -18.06 1.67 2.35
CA ASP A 185 -18.73 0.85 1.34
C ASP A 185 -18.02 0.96 -0.02
N SER A 186 -17.71 2.17 -0.48
CA SER A 186 -16.97 2.37 -1.73
C SER A 186 -15.55 1.78 -1.70
N THR A 187 -14.89 1.78 -0.54
CA THR A 187 -13.57 1.14 -0.37
C THR A 187 -13.69 -0.38 -0.40
N LYS A 188 -14.75 -0.93 0.21
CA LYS A 188 -15.02 -2.37 0.19
C LYS A 188 -15.31 -2.86 -1.22
N ASP A 189 -16.14 -2.13 -1.98
CA ASP A 189 -16.46 -2.46 -3.37
C ASP A 189 -15.21 -2.38 -4.26
N ALA A 190 -14.37 -1.34 -4.09
CA ALA A 190 -13.12 -1.21 -4.80
C ALA A 190 -12.15 -2.37 -4.48
N LEU A 191 -12.05 -2.76 -3.20
CA LEU A 191 -11.19 -3.89 -2.80
C LEU A 191 -11.73 -5.23 -3.33
N ALA A 192 -13.06 -5.41 -3.37
CA ALA A 192 -13.68 -6.60 -3.97
C ALA A 192 -13.40 -6.69 -5.47
N GLN A 193 -13.43 -5.55 -6.17
CA GLN A 193 -13.06 -5.46 -7.58
C GLN A 193 -11.57 -5.79 -7.78
N ASP A 194 -10.67 -5.18 -6.98
CA ASP A 194 -9.24 -5.46 -7.03
C ASP A 194 -8.95 -6.94 -6.80
N LYS A 195 -9.64 -7.56 -5.85
CA LYS A 195 -9.53 -8.99 -5.56
C LYS A 195 -9.86 -9.82 -6.78
N LYS A 196 -10.96 -9.53 -7.47
CA LYS A 196 -11.39 -10.22 -8.70
C LYS A 196 -10.37 -10.04 -9.83
N GLU A 197 -9.82 -8.84 -9.99
CA GLU A 197 -8.81 -8.55 -11.01
C GLU A 197 -7.51 -9.31 -10.73
N VAL A 198 -7.04 -9.32 -9.48
CA VAL A 198 -5.86 -10.09 -9.06
C VAL A 198 -6.09 -11.59 -9.24
N GLU A 199 -7.27 -12.11 -8.88
CA GLU A 199 -7.61 -13.51 -9.12
C GLU A 199 -7.55 -13.86 -10.61
N THR A 200 -8.13 -13.03 -11.47
CA THR A 200 -8.11 -13.22 -12.93
C THR A 200 -6.68 -13.21 -13.45
N PHE A 201 -5.87 -12.25 -13.04
CA PHE A 201 -4.48 -12.15 -13.44
C PHE A 201 -3.67 -13.39 -13.02
N LEU A 202 -3.76 -13.79 -11.74
CA LEU A 202 -3.02 -14.96 -11.24
C LEU A 202 -3.48 -16.28 -11.89
N ASN A 203 -4.77 -16.41 -12.18
CA ASN A 203 -5.28 -17.57 -12.91
C ASN A 203 -4.75 -17.61 -14.35
N ASN A 204 -4.66 -16.48 -15.03
CA ASN A 204 -4.08 -16.42 -16.37
C ASN A 204 -2.60 -16.83 -16.35
N VAL A 205 -1.81 -16.32 -15.40
CA VAL A 205 -0.40 -16.70 -15.25
C VAL A 205 -0.25 -18.19 -14.95
N ALA A 206 -1.02 -18.73 -14.01
CA ALA A 206 -0.92 -20.15 -13.64
C ALA A 206 -1.35 -21.09 -14.78
N ASN A 207 -2.45 -20.78 -15.46
CA ASN A 207 -2.95 -21.64 -16.52
C ASN A 207 -2.16 -21.50 -17.85
N SER A 208 -1.38 -20.44 -18.04
CA SER A 208 -0.46 -20.37 -19.19
C SER A 208 0.59 -21.49 -19.14
N VAL A 209 1.11 -21.83 -17.96
CA VAL A 209 2.02 -22.97 -17.78
C VAL A 209 1.36 -24.29 -18.17
N VAL A 210 0.12 -24.52 -17.73
CA VAL A 210 -0.62 -25.75 -18.03
C VAL A 210 -0.95 -25.87 -19.54
N LYS A 211 -1.28 -24.73 -20.16
CA LYS A 211 -1.70 -24.68 -21.57
C LYS A 211 -0.52 -24.71 -22.53
N ASP A 212 0.47 -23.89 -22.29
CA ASP A 212 1.55 -23.63 -23.24
C ASP A 212 2.75 -24.57 -22.99
N GLY A 213 2.78 -25.27 -21.85
CA GLY A 213 3.89 -26.14 -21.46
C GLY A 213 5.21 -25.37 -21.27
N SER A 214 5.14 -24.08 -20.99
CA SER A 214 6.30 -23.21 -20.80
C SER A 214 6.10 -22.24 -19.63
N VAL A 215 7.08 -22.20 -18.74
CA VAL A 215 7.12 -21.21 -17.64
C VAL A 215 7.56 -19.85 -18.15
N TYR A 216 8.27 -19.79 -19.27
CA TYR A 216 8.68 -18.54 -19.91
C TYR A 216 7.48 -17.62 -20.22
N SER A 217 6.41 -18.17 -20.82
CA SER A 217 5.19 -17.40 -21.08
C SER A 217 4.55 -16.87 -19.79
N ALA A 218 4.52 -17.65 -18.73
CA ALA A 218 4.00 -17.22 -17.43
C ALA A 218 4.83 -16.07 -16.81
N ILE A 219 6.15 -16.15 -16.87
CA ILE A 219 7.05 -15.09 -16.40
C ILE A 219 6.83 -13.81 -17.22
N LYS A 220 6.73 -13.92 -18.54
CA LYS A 220 6.49 -12.80 -19.44
C LYS A 220 5.18 -12.07 -19.14
N MET A 221 4.14 -12.79 -18.71
CA MET A 221 2.88 -12.21 -18.27
C MET A 221 2.97 -11.57 -16.88
N ALA A 222 3.84 -12.10 -16.02
CA ALA A 222 3.91 -11.73 -14.61
C ALA A 222 4.74 -10.47 -14.33
N VAL A 223 5.59 -10.04 -15.26
CA VAL A 223 6.51 -8.90 -15.08
C VAL A 223 6.33 -7.86 -16.21
N PRO A 224 6.74 -6.59 -15.99
CA PRO A 224 6.72 -5.56 -17.03
C PRO A 224 7.53 -5.97 -18.27
N ALA A 225 6.99 -5.68 -19.46
CA ALA A 225 7.61 -6.08 -20.73
C ALA A 225 9.04 -5.54 -20.90
N ASP A 226 9.28 -4.28 -20.52
CA ASP A 226 10.62 -3.66 -20.62
C ASP A 226 11.62 -4.34 -19.66
N TYR A 227 11.16 -4.65 -18.44
CA TYR A 227 11.99 -5.36 -17.47
C TYR A 227 12.29 -6.79 -17.94
N PHE A 228 11.30 -7.47 -18.49
CA PHE A 228 11.46 -8.80 -19.08
C PHE A 228 12.46 -8.79 -20.23
N LYS A 229 12.29 -7.85 -21.18
CA LYS A 229 13.21 -7.67 -22.30
C LYS A 229 14.65 -7.38 -21.83
N GLN A 230 14.82 -6.49 -20.86
CA GLN A 230 16.15 -6.23 -20.29
C GLN A 230 16.78 -7.52 -19.72
N THR A 231 15.99 -8.36 -19.04
CA THR A 231 16.46 -9.65 -18.52
C THR A 231 16.89 -10.59 -19.63
N GLU A 232 16.14 -10.65 -20.73
CA GLU A 232 16.50 -11.45 -21.91
C GLU A 232 17.80 -10.96 -22.55
N ASP A 233 17.94 -9.63 -22.73
CA ASP A 233 19.12 -9.02 -23.33
C ASP A 233 20.38 -9.25 -22.46
N GLU A 234 20.26 -9.06 -21.13
CA GLU A 234 21.34 -9.34 -20.15
C GLU A 234 21.73 -10.82 -20.14
N PHE A 235 20.75 -11.72 -20.20
CA PHE A 235 21.01 -13.16 -20.29
C PHE A 235 21.71 -13.53 -21.59
N SER A 236 21.21 -13.06 -22.72
CA SER A 236 21.80 -13.31 -24.03
C SER A 236 23.24 -12.77 -24.14
N ALA A 237 23.53 -11.62 -23.52
CA ALA A 237 24.89 -11.11 -23.44
C ALA A 237 25.79 -12.01 -22.59
N TYR A 238 25.28 -12.48 -21.44
CA TYR A 238 26.00 -13.37 -20.52
C TYR A 238 26.36 -14.71 -21.18
N THR A 239 25.38 -15.40 -21.81
CA THR A 239 25.63 -16.73 -22.41
C THR A 239 26.66 -16.72 -23.51
N LYS A 240 26.85 -15.59 -24.21
CA LYS A 240 27.91 -15.41 -25.20
C LYS A 240 29.31 -15.24 -24.62
N THR A 241 29.42 -15.00 -23.30
CA THR A 241 30.72 -14.92 -22.59
C THR A 241 31.17 -16.25 -22.01
N LEU A 242 30.33 -17.27 -22.07
CA LEU A 242 30.64 -18.62 -21.57
C LEU A 242 31.61 -19.32 -22.51
N ASP A 243 32.25 -20.39 -22.02
CA ASP A 243 33.02 -21.27 -22.90
C ASP A 243 32.10 -21.98 -23.89
N PRO A 244 32.49 -22.13 -25.19
CA PRO A 244 31.67 -22.85 -26.17
C PRO A 244 31.31 -24.29 -25.79
N SER A 245 32.01 -24.90 -24.85
CA SER A 245 31.70 -26.22 -24.31
C SER A 245 30.66 -26.19 -23.17
N ASP A 246 30.25 -25.02 -22.67
CA ASP A 246 29.23 -24.87 -21.66
C ASP A 246 27.84 -25.12 -22.26
N GLU A 247 27.00 -25.91 -21.60
CA GLU A 247 25.66 -26.24 -22.07
C GLU A 247 24.77 -24.99 -22.26
N ALA A 248 25.02 -23.92 -21.51
CA ALA A 248 24.28 -22.67 -21.63
C ALA A 248 24.82 -21.71 -22.73
N TYR A 249 25.95 -22.06 -23.41
CA TYR A 249 26.54 -21.20 -24.43
C TYR A 249 25.55 -20.96 -25.57
N GLY A 250 25.27 -19.70 -25.85
CA GLY A 250 24.38 -19.28 -26.91
C GLY A 250 22.90 -19.59 -26.71
N MET A 251 22.48 -20.14 -25.56
CA MET A 251 21.07 -20.34 -25.25
C MET A 251 20.31 -19.02 -25.15
N THR A 252 19.05 -19.02 -25.62
CA THR A 252 18.11 -17.96 -25.29
C THR A 252 17.61 -18.08 -23.85
N PHE A 253 17.06 -17.02 -23.29
CA PHE A 253 16.48 -17.04 -21.95
C PHE A 253 15.34 -18.05 -21.85
N GLU A 254 14.50 -18.16 -22.89
CA GLU A 254 13.43 -19.16 -23.00
C GLU A 254 13.97 -20.58 -22.91
N GLN A 255 14.95 -20.92 -23.76
CA GLN A 255 15.59 -22.25 -23.75
C GLN A 255 16.19 -22.62 -22.41
N PHE A 256 16.82 -21.65 -21.76
CA PHE A 256 17.40 -21.85 -20.43
C PHE A 256 16.33 -22.14 -19.36
N ILE A 257 15.26 -21.33 -19.31
CA ILE A 257 14.16 -21.51 -18.37
C ILE A 257 13.48 -22.87 -18.59
N ASP A 258 13.19 -23.21 -19.84
CA ASP A 258 12.50 -24.47 -20.19
C ASP A 258 13.42 -25.69 -19.88
N ALA A 259 14.72 -25.60 -20.13
CA ALA A 259 15.67 -26.64 -19.74
C ALA A 259 15.75 -26.80 -18.22
N LEU A 260 15.88 -25.70 -17.50
CA LEU A 260 15.98 -25.70 -16.04
C LEU A 260 14.74 -26.30 -15.35
N LEU A 261 13.56 -26.07 -15.92
CA LEU A 261 12.28 -26.47 -15.33
C LEU A 261 11.59 -27.61 -16.09
N SER A 262 12.29 -28.28 -17.01
CA SER A 262 11.72 -29.30 -17.90
C SER A 262 10.99 -30.43 -17.17
N ALA A 263 11.53 -30.92 -16.06
CA ALA A 263 10.92 -31.98 -15.27
C ALA A 263 9.62 -31.53 -14.61
N GLN A 264 9.64 -30.30 -14.04
CA GLN A 264 8.46 -29.69 -13.38
C GLN A 264 7.37 -29.38 -14.41
N ILE A 265 7.74 -28.82 -15.56
CA ILE A 265 6.83 -28.52 -16.66
C ILE A 265 6.16 -29.81 -17.15
N LYS A 266 6.93 -30.88 -17.39
CA LYS A 266 6.38 -32.19 -17.81
C LYS A 266 5.46 -32.76 -16.76
N SER A 267 5.81 -32.70 -15.48
CA SER A 267 4.92 -33.15 -14.38
C SER A 267 3.60 -32.40 -14.41
N ILE A 268 3.64 -31.07 -14.49
CA ILE A 268 2.44 -30.23 -14.53
C ILE A 268 1.60 -30.53 -15.76
N THR A 269 2.19 -30.49 -16.95
CA THR A 269 1.45 -30.69 -18.22
C THR A 269 0.88 -32.08 -18.36
N ASN A 270 1.52 -33.10 -17.79
CA ASN A 270 1.00 -34.48 -17.82
C ASN A 270 -0.13 -34.72 -16.81
N SER A 271 -0.03 -34.12 -15.63
CA SER A 271 -0.91 -34.43 -14.50
C SER A 271 -2.02 -33.41 -14.30
N VAL A 272 -1.79 -32.14 -14.59
CA VAL A 272 -2.72 -31.04 -14.29
C VAL A 272 -3.58 -30.71 -15.50
N GLN A 273 -4.89 -30.61 -15.28
CA GLN A 273 -5.86 -30.15 -16.26
C GLN A 273 -6.08 -28.63 -16.18
N SER A 274 -6.21 -28.10 -14.96
CA SER A 274 -6.37 -26.67 -14.71
C SER A 274 -5.98 -26.32 -13.28
N ILE A 275 -5.61 -25.05 -13.08
CA ILE A 275 -5.32 -24.45 -11.78
C ILE A 275 -6.31 -23.31 -11.56
N LYS A 276 -7.00 -23.31 -10.41
CA LYS A 276 -7.85 -22.23 -9.97
C LYS A 276 -7.24 -21.57 -8.74
N ILE A 277 -6.84 -20.31 -8.88
CA ILE A 277 -6.34 -19.50 -7.78
C ILE A 277 -7.47 -18.63 -7.26
N SER A 278 -7.68 -18.65 -5.96
CA SER A 278 -8.57 -17.73 -5.23
C SER A 278 -7.77 -16.87 -4.26
N VAL A 279 -8.11 -15.59 -4.21
CA VAL A 279 -7.50 -14.64 -3.28
C VAL A 279 -8.34 -14.59 -2.00
N ALA A 280 -7.79 -15.05 -0.88
CA ALA A 280 -8.48 -14.99 0.41
C ALA A 280 -8.51 -13.56 0.96
N ASP A 281 -7.38 -12.85 0.89
CA ASP A 281 -7.23 -11.49 1.41
C ASP A 281 -6.25 -10.66 0.58
N LEU A 282 -6.43 -9.33 0.59
CA LEU A 282 -5.53 -8.33 0.02
C LEU A 282 -5.14 -7.32 1.09
N SER A 283 -3.85 -7.21 1.39
CA SER A 283 -3.32 -6.24 2.35
C SER A 283 -2.46 -5.20 1.64
N ASP A 284 -2.78 -3.91 1.74
CA ASP A 284 -2.02 -2.82 1.11
C ASP A 284 -0.57 -2.81 1.58
N CYS A 285 0.36 -2.89 0.63
CA CYS A 285 1.80 -2.84 0.86
C CYS A 285 2.52 -1.78 0.00
N LYS A 286 1.80 -0.90 -0.69
CA LYS A 286 2.40 0.10 -1.60
C LYS A 286 3.51 0.93 -0.95
N SER A 287 3.34 1.32 0.32
CA SER A 287 4.35 2.07 1.07
C SER A 287 5.58 1.23 1.46
N LYS A 288 5.50 -0.08 1.39
CA LYS A 288 6.53 -1.05 1.81
C LYS A 288 7.35 -1.58 0.63
N LEU A 289 6.99 -1.23 -0.61
CA LEU A 289 7.77 -1.63 -1.78
C LEU A 289 9.20 -1.10 -1.66
N THR A 290 10.18 -1.96 -1.95
CA THR A 290 11.60 -1.61 -1.97
C THR A 290 11.93 -0.67 -3.12
N ALA A 291 13.12 -0.09 -3.13
CA ALA A 291 13.59 0.73 -4.24
C ALA A 291 13.69 -0.08 -5.53
N ASP A 292 14.21 -1.31 -5.46
CA ASP A 292 14.35 -2.21 -6.61
C ASP A 292 12.99 -2.62 -7.18
N GLN A 293 12.02 -2.95 -6.29
CA GLN A 293 10.65 -3.23 -6.71
C GLN A 293 10.01 -2.03 -7.42
N LYS A 294 10.22 -0.81 -6.93
CA LYS A 294 9.72 0.40 -7.61
C LYS A 294 10.41 0.65 -8.95
N GLN A 295 11.71 0.37 -9.03
CA GLN A 295 12.49 0.52 -10.26
C GLN A 295 12.00 -0.43 -11.36
N MET A 296 11.59 -1.65 -11.02
CA MET A 296 11.01 -2.62 -11.96
C MET A 296 9.81 -2.05 -12.74
N TYR A 297 9.02 -1.18 -12.09
CA TYR A 297 7.80 -0.59 -12.68
C TYR A 297 7.99 0.84 -13.19
N ALA A 298 9.23 1.37 -13.23
CA ALA A 298 9.49 2.78 -13.56
C ALA A 298 8.95 3.19 -14.93
N ASN A 299 8.97 2.28 -15.89
CA ASN A 299 8.50 2.51 -17.28
C ASN A 299 7.01 2.17 -17.47
N CYS A 300 6.33 1.60 -16.49
CA CYS A 300 4.92 1.23 -16.59
C CYS A 300 3.96 2.37 -16.26
N GLY A 301 4.48 3.52 -15.80
CA GLY A 301 3.70 4.62 -15.24
C GLY A 301 3.57 4.53 -13.71
N ASP A 302 2.64 5.30 -13.15
CA ASP A 302 2.47 5.35 -11.70
C ASP A 302 2.03 3.99 -11.14
N ILE A 303 2.67 3.56 -10.04
CA ILE A 303 2.17 2.45 -9.24
C ILE A 303 0.87 2.90 -8.58
N ALA A 304 -0.26 2.43 -9.09
CA ALA A 304 -1.59 2.77 -8.57
C ALA A 304 -1.85 2.05 -7.24
N LYS A 305 -1.60 0.73 -7.19
CA LYS A 305 -1.89 -0.15 -6.07
C LYS A 305 -0.77 -1.18 -5.89
N ALA A 306 -0.57 -1.67 -4.67
CA ALA A 306 0.26 -2.83 -4.39
C ALA A 306 -0.29 -3.57 -3.18
N TYR A 307 -0.43 -4.88 -3.29
CA TYR A 307 -1.01 -5.74 -2.26
C TYR A 307 -0.14 -6.95 -1.97
N ILE A 308 -0.13 -7.38 -0.71
CA ILE A 308 0.19 -8.75 -0.37
C ILE A 308 -1.12 -9.52 -0.50
N ALA A 309 -1.21 -10.41 -1.48
CA ALA A 309 -2.34 -11.31 -1.68
C ALA A 309 -2.11 -12.62 -0.94
N LYS A 310 -3.04 -12.99 -0.06
CA LYS A 310 -3.11 -14.34 0.51
C LYS A 310 -3.92 -15.22 -0.43
N ILE A 311 -3.29 -16.24 -0.99
CA ILE A 311 -3.88 -17.07 -2.06
C ILE A 311 -4.08 -18.50 -1.62
N LYS A 312 -5.08 -19.16 -2.24
CA LYS A 312 -5.31 -20.60 -2.21
C LYS A 312 -5.38 -21.10 -3.64
N SER A 313 -4.91 -22.32 -3.87
CA SER A 313 -5.06 -22.99 -5.16
C SER A 313 -5.99 -24.20 -5.03
N ASP A 314 -6.71 -24.44 -6.11
CA ASP A 314 -7.48 -25.64 -6.33
C ASP A 314 -7.03 -26.21 -7.69
N VAL A 315 -6.44 -27.40 -7.67
CA VAL A 315 -5.85 -28.03 -8.85
C VAL A 315 -6.75 -29.16 -9.32
N THR A 316 -7.19 -29.08 -10.57
CA THR A 316 -7.92 -30.16 -11.21
C THR A 316 -6.91 -31.03 -11.97
N PHE A 317 -6.87 -32.31 -11.65
CA PHE A 317 -5.98 -33.29 -12.28
C PHE A 317 -6.64 -33.97 -13.47
N LYS A 318 -5.82 -34.41 -14.41
CA LYS A 318 -6.25 -35.27 -15.50
C LYS A 318 -6.63 -36.65 -14.97
N PRO A 319 -7.58 -37.38 -15.62
CA PRO A 319 -7.93 -38.73 -15.23
C PRO A 319 -6.70 -39.64 -15.21
N GLY A 320 -6.50 -40.37 -14.10
CA GLY A 320 -5.37 -41.29 -13.93
C GLY A 320 -4.01 -40.65 -13.61
N ALA A 321 -3.95 -39.33 -13.36
CA ALA A 321 -2.72 -38.66 -12.99
C ALA A 321 -2.26 -39.05 -11.59
N ASP A 322 -0.93 -39.17 -11.40
CA ASP A 322 -0.32 -39.26 -10.08
C ASP A 322 -0.38 -37.88 -9.39
N THR A 323 -1.04 -37.81 -8.25
CA THR A 323 -1.22 -36.59 -7.46
C THR A 323 -0.35 -36.54 -6.21
N SER A 324 0.47 -37.55 -5.96
CA SER A 324 1.22 -37.70 -4.71
C SER A 324 2.25 -36.62 -4.45
N GLY A 325 2.67 -35.88 -5.49
CA GLY A 325 3.67 -34.79 -5.39
C GLY A 325 3.06 -33.38 -5.25
N TYR A 326 1.73 -33.23 -5.20
CA TYR A 326 1.08 -31.93 -5.20
C TYR A 326 0.51 -31.57 -3.83
N ASN A 327 0.92 -30.41 -3.31
CA ASN A 327 0.31 -29.82 -2.12
C ASN A 327 -0.52 -28.60 -2.55
N THR A 328 -1.83 -28.65 -2.32
CA THR A 328 -2.79 -27.62 -2.79
C THR A 328 -3.35 -26.73 -1.67
N ASP A 329 -2.96 -26.97 -0.41
CA ASP A 329 -3.69 -26.40 0.73
C ASP A 329 -3.42 -24.92 1.01
N ASP A 330 -2.22 -24.41 0.78
CA ASP A 330 -1.92 -22.97 0.96
C ASP A 330 -0.69 -22.54 0.17
N LEU A 331 -0.87 -21.74 -0.88
CA LEU A 331 0.23 -21.19 -1.68
C LEU A 331 0.92 -19.98 -1.00
N GLY A 332 0.47 -19.60 0.19
CA GLY A 332 1.10 -18.53 0.95
C GLY A 332 0.74 -17.13 0.49
N LYS A 333 1.72 -16.22 0.51
CA LYS A 333 1.55 -14.80 0.22
C LYS A 333 2.35 -14.41 -1.00
N ILE A 334 1.73 -13.68 -1.93
CA ILE A 334 2.37 -13.13 -3.10
C ILE A 334 2.17 -11.61 -3.13
N THR A 335 3.21 -10.87 -3.53
CA THR A 335 3.08 -9.43 -3.73
C THR A 335 2.66 -9.15 -5.16
N VAL A 336 1.56 -8.41 -5.33
CA VAL A 336 1.06 -7.97 -6.63
C VAL A 336 1.03 -6.45 -6.71
N VAL A 337 1.39 -5.91 -7.88
CA VAL A 337 1.50 -4.47 -8.12
C VAL A 337 0.68 -4.11 -9.34
N ASN A 338 -0.16 -3.08 -9.23
CA ASN A 338 -0.83 -2.45 -10.37
C ASN A 338 -0.05 -1.20 -10.78
N ALA A 339 0.56 -1.22 -11.96
CA ALA A 339 1.27 -0.11 -12.55
C ALA A 339 0.81 0.10 -14.00
N GLY A 340 0.51 1.35 -14.37
CA GLY A 340 -0.04 1.67 -15.69
C GLY A 340 -1.34 0.95 -16.04
N GLY A 341 -2.11 0.51 -15.03
CA GLY A 341 -3.37 -0.22 -15.21
C GLY A 341 -3.25 -1.74 -15.31
N ASN A 342 -2.03 -2.29 -15.38
CA ASN A 342 -1.79 -3.73 -15.45
C ASN A 342 -1.31 -4.28 -14.09
N TRP A 343 -1.67 -5.54 -13.82
CA TRP A 343 -1.19 -6.27 -12.65
C TRP A 343 0.10 -7.02 -12.97
N TYR A 344 1.01 -7.08 -12.00
CA TYR A 344 2.30 -7.75 -12.07
C TYR A 344 2.61 -8.43 -10.75
N ILE A 345 3.50 -9.40 -10.75
CA ILE A 345 4.07 -10.01 -9.55
C ILE A 345 5.35 -9.27 -9.18
N ALA A 346 5.48 -8.88 -7.90
CA ALA A 346 6.71 -8.32 -7.35
C ALA A 346 7.47 -9.42 -6.61
N GLY A 347 8.68 -9.69 -7.07
CA GLY A 347 9.62 -10.61 -6.44
C GLY A 347 10.32 -9.99 -5.24
#